data_670e8cfb0be9b6fcf6b7e5ff90d3f61e
#
_entry.id   670e8cfb0be9b6fcf6b7e5ff90d3f61e
#
_cell.length_a   1.000
_cell.length_b   1.000
_cell.length_c   1.000
_cell.angle_alpha   90.00
_cell.angle_beta   90.00
_cell.angle_gamma   90.00
#
_symmetry.space_group_name_H-M   'P 1'
#
loop_
_entity.id
_entity.type
_entity.pdbx_description
1 polymer ?
#
loop_
_entity_poly.entity_id
_entity_poly.type
_entity_poly.pdbx_seq_one_letter_code
_entity_poly.pdbx_strand_id
1 'polypeptide(L)'
;MEVTLFNNIRYEKGDNNMIINEKRALAYTAQIAWVRPIEGADNIELVGINGWTCIAKKGEFKQNDLCVYFEIDSKLPVADWSAFMEKRKYKVKTMKLGKFNVVSQGLALPYSAFSIDLPNEINVDLTDKLKVTYSVEEDNVRKADSTDKYKAMMQRKKKLFRNPIVQRIMKYEVGRKIMFFFFGRKKDKKNSWPAWVKKTDEERVQNMPFLFTNPNREKEKWMATEKIDGTSTTFTMKYHKFKKNEFYICSRNVVFDTADKKCFYDTNVYCEMAEKYDIQDKMKDMLSYWRMQYPDVKYITLQGETYGKDIQKRSYGLNEHRFAAFNFIIGFKNEQKRLNPVQMTKFLELYDIPCVPIVDTALILPETCDEMLKIAGGPSAIDGEMREGLVMRSYGGEKSFKAVDSNYLIKYHQ
;
A
#
# COMPACT_ATOMS: atom_id res chain seq x y z
N MET A 1 16.72 14.12 -31.30
CA MET A 1 16.35 12.70 -31.17
C MET A 1 14.90 12.68 -30.75
N GLU A 2 13.97 12.56 -31.73
CA GLU A 2 12.53 12.49 -31.46
C GLU A 2 12.23 11.17 -30.77
N VAL A 3 11.93 11.23 -29.49
CA VAL A 3 11.37 10.09 -28.77
C VAL A 3 9.89 10.06 -29.08
N THR A 4 9.50 9.28 -30.07
CA THR A 4 8.10 8.95 -30.35
C THR A 4 7.57 8.08 -29.20
N LEU A 5 7.16 8.72 -28.10
CA LEU A 5 6.76 8.06 -26.85
C LEU A 5 5.33 7.51 -26.86
N PHE A 6 4.53 7.83 -27.90
CA PHE A 6 3.12 7.41 -27.93
C PHE A 6 2.66 7.12 -29.37
N ASN A 7 2.84 5.90 -29.83
CA ASN A 7 2.01 5.36 -30.90
C ASN A 7 1.18 4.22 -30.33
N ASN A 8 -0.15 4.41 -30.36
CA ASN A 8 -1.22 3.43 -30.20
C ASN A 8 -1.34 2.73 -28.84
N ILE A 9 -1.98 3.38 -27.86
CA ILE A 9 -2.66 2.65 -26.80
C ILE A 9 -4.12 3.13 -26.76
N ARG A 10 -5.04 2.36 -27.34
CA ARG A 10 -6.47 2.42 -27.06
C ARG A 10 -6.73 1.55 -25.81
N TYR A 11 -7.32 2.12 -24.79
CA TYR A 11 -7.76 1.39 -23.61
C TYR A 11 -9.18 0.87 -23.84
N GLU A 12 -9.34 -0.45 -23.90
CA GLU A 12 -10.62 -1.09 -23.62
C GLU A 12 -10.67 -1.43 -22.12
N LYS A 13 -11.78 -1.04 -21.47
CA LYS A 13 -12.11 -1.46 -20.11
C LYS A 13 -12.34 -2.97 -20.11
N GLY A 14 -11.41 -3.72 -19.55
CA GLY A 14 -11.57 -5.14 -19.24
C GLY A 14 -11.47 -5.33 -17.73
N ASP A 15 -12.60 -5.59 -17.12
CA ASP A 15 -12.72 -6.03 -15.75
C ASP A 15 -12.07 -7.40 -15.59
N ASN A 16 -11.18 -7.55 -14.59
CA ASN A 16 -10.93 -8.81 -13.88
C ASN A 16 -9.94 -8.58 -12.73
N ASN A 17 -10.45 -7.97 -11.68
CA ASN A 17 -9.83 -8.03 -10.36
C ASN A 17 -10.67 -8.97 -9.50
N MET A 18 -10.05 -9.77 -8.62
CA MET A 18 -10.75 -10.28 -7.45
C MET A 18 -10.91 -9.18 -6.40
N ILE A 19 -11.30 -8.06 -6.83
CA ILE A 19 -12.23 -7.19 -6.17
C ILE A 19 -13.59 -7.71 -6.63
N ILE A 20 -14.13 -8.70 -5.92
CA ILE A 20 -15.53 -9.07 -6.08
C ILE A 20 -16.31 -7.80 -5.71
N ASN A 21 -16.89 -7.13 -6.70
CA ASN A 21 -17.62 -5.87 -6.54
C ASN A 21 -16.81 -4.70 -5.92
N GLU A 22 -15.59 -4.43 -6.39
CA GLU A 22 -14.72 -3.32 -5.92
C GLU A 22 -14.36 -3.36 -4.42
N LYS A 23 -14.67 -4.42 -3.69
CA LYS A 23 -14.32 -4.60 -2.28
C LYS A 23 -13.36 -5.76 -2.10
N ARG A 24 -12.33 -5.56 -1.29
CA ARG A 24 -11.39 -6.61 -0.90
C ARG A 24 -12.11 -7.67 -0.08
N ALA A 25 -12.09 -8.94 -0.53
CA ALA A 25 -12.56 -10.07 0.26
C ALA A 25 -11.63 -10.28 1.47
N LEU A 26 -12.17 -10.19 2.68
CA LEU A 26 -11.43 -10.37 3.94
C LEU A 26 -11.51 -11.80 4.46
N ALA A 27 -12.50 -12.55 4.02
CA ALA A 27 -12.68 -13.98 4.27
C ALA A 27 -13.19 -14.65 3.01
N TYR A 28 -12.60 -15.77 2.62
CA TYR A 28 -13.02 -16.50 1.42
C TYR A 28 -12.70 -17.99 1.51
N THR A 29 -13.39 -18.77 0.69
CA THR A 29 -13.12 -20.21 0.54
C THR A 29 -11.81 -20.42 -0.21
N ALA A 30 -10.95 -21.28 0.31
CA ALA A 30 -9.66 -21.57 -0.29
C ALA A 30 -9.33 -23.06 -0.18
N GLN A 31 -8.32 -23.52 -0.90
CA GLN A 31 -7.82 -24.88 -0.85
C GLN A 31 -6.40 -24.90 -0.30
N ILE A 32 -6.10 -25.90 0.54
CA ILE A 32 -4.76 -26.12 1.06
C ILE A 32 -3.87 -26.66 -0.08
N ALA A 33 -2.91 -25.85 -0.52
CA ALA A 33 -1.99 -26.21 -1.59
C ALA A 33 -0.92 -27.22 -1.12
N TRP A 34 -0.47 -27.07 0.12
CA TRP A 34 0.53 -27.96 0.73
C TRP A 34 0.48 -27.89 2.26
N VAL A 35 0.97 -28.96 2.90
CA VAL A 35 1.19 -29.03 4.36
C VAL A 35 2.63 -29.40 4.60
N ARG A 36 3.32 -28.72 5.55
CA ARG A 36 4.73 -28.95 5.89
C ARG A 36 4.93 -28.93 7.40
N PRO A 37 5.73 -29.86 7.94
CA PRO A 37 6.10 -29.85 9.35
C PRO A 37 6.94 -28.61 9.65
N ILE A 38 6.87 -28.15 10.90
CA ILE A 38 7.76 -27.12 11.45
C ILE A 38 8.82 -27.86 12.29
N GLU A 39 10.09 -27.68 11.95
CA GLU A 39 11.18 -28.30 12.68
C GLU A 39 11.16 -27.91 14.16
N GLY A 40 11.18 -28.89 15.04
CA GLY A 40 11.13 -28.71 16.49
C GLY A 40 9.75 -28.34 17.05
N ALA A 41 8.67 -28.42 16.26
CA ALA A 41 7.30 -28.20 16.71
C ALA A 41 6.47 -29.49 16.67
N ASP A 42 5.89 -29.87 17.82
CA ASP A 42 5.11 -31.10 17.96
C ASP A 42 3.64 -30.93 17.61
N ASN A 43 3.07 -29.73 17.87
CA ASN A 43 1.61 -29.49 17.86
C ASN A 43 1.14 -28.60 16.72
N ILE A 44 2.06 -28.07 15.91
CA ILE A 44 1.73 -27.13 14.84
C ILE A 44 2.50 -27.46 13.56
N GLU A 45 1.92 -27.09 12.44
CA GLU A 45 2.49 -27.25 11.10
C GLU A 45 2.19 -26.03 10.22
N LEU A 46 2.84 -25.93 9.08
CA LEU A 46 2.60 -24.89 8.09
C LEU A 46 1.67 -25.41 7.00
N VAL A 47 0.73 -24.58 6.61
CA VAL A 47 -0.14 -24.79 5.45
C VAL A 47 0.01 -23.65 4.46
N GLY A 48 0.03 -23.99 3.17
CA GLY A 48 0.09 -23.03 2.07
C GLY A 48 -1.28 -22.85 1.43
N ILE A 49 -1.67 -21.59 1.21
CA ILE A 49 -2.97 -21.19 0.66
C ILE A 49 -2.77 -20.03 -0.29
N ASN A 50 -2.94 -20.22 -1.60
CA ASN A 50 -2.79 -19.14 -2.60
C ASN A 50 -1.52 -18.31 -2.46
N GLY A 51 -0.37 -18.95 -2.14
CA GLY A 51 0.90 -18.26 -1.88
C GLY A 51 1.02 -17.65 -0.47
N TRP A 52 0.00 -17.73 0.37
CA TRP A 52 0.08 -17.42 1.79
C TRP A 52 0.57 -18.62 2.59
N THR A 53 1.29 -18.37 3.66
CA THR A 53 1.68 -19.39 4.63
C THR A 53 0.96 -19.13 5.94
N CYS A 54 0.26 -20.13 6.46
CA CYS A 54 -0.42 -20.08 7.75
C CYS A 54 0.08 -21.18 8.68
N ILE A 55 0.00 -20.93 9.98
CA ILE A 55 0.20 -21.93 11.01
C ILE A 55 -1.16 -22.56 11.33
N ALA A 56 -1.22 -23.87 11.30
CA ALA A 56 -2.36 -24.69 11.70
C ALA A 56 -1.97 -25.67 12.81
N LYS A 57 -2.92 -26.30 13.45
CA LYS A 57 -2.68 -27.43 14.35
C LYS A 57 -2.21 -28.63 13.52
N LYS A 58 -1.30 -29.41 14.07
CA LYS A 58 -0.79 -30.59 13.41
C LYS A 58 -1.91 -31.60 13.12
N GLY A 59 -2.05 -32.01 11.86
CA GLY A 59 -3.09 -32.93 11.40
C GLY A 59 -4.48 -32.30 11.22
N GLU A 60 -4.60 -30.97 11.33
CA GLU A 60 -5.87 -30.26 11.11
C GLU A 60 -6.25 -30.21 9.63
N PHE A 61 -5.27 -30.20 8.74
CA PHE A 61 -5.46 -30.15 7.29
C PHE A 61 -4.64 -31.19 6.55
N LYS A 62 -5.16 -31.57 5.40
CA LYS A 62 -4.42 -32.31 4.36
C LYS A 62 -4.33 -31.46 3.10
N GLN A 63 -3.40 -31.80 2.22
CA GLN A 63 -3.34 -31.18 0.90
C GLN A 63 -4.68 -31.39 0.17
N ASN A 64 -5.15 -30.36 -0.52
CA ASN A 64 -6.42 -30.26 -1.21
C ASN A 64 -7.67 -30.12 -0.31
N ASP A 65 -7.56 -30.08 1.00
CA ASP A 65 -8.69 -29.76 1.86
C ASP A 65 -9.19 -28.34 1.61
N LEU A 66 -10.52 -28.15 1.70
CA LEU A 66 -11.13 -26.83 1.69
C LEU A 66 -11.04 -26.19 3.08
N CYS A 67 -10.76 -24.88 3.09
CA CYS A 67 -10.71 -24.07 4.29
C CYS A 67 -11.36 -22.71 4.08
N VAL A 68 -11.68 -22.02 5.16
CA VAL A 68 -11.95 -20.59 5.15
C VAL A 68 -10.66 -19.87 5.50
N TYR A 69 -10.18 -19.06 4.58
CA TYR A 69 -9.01 -18.23 4.79
C TYR A 69 -9.43 -16.79 5.15
N PHE A 70 -8.81 -16.24 6.18
CA PHE A 70 -8.98 -14.86 6.64
C PHE A 70 -7.72 -14.07 6.37
N GLU A 71 -7.85 -12.96 5.64
CA GLU A 71 -6.72 -12.11 5.34
C GLU A 71 -6.17 -11.37 6.56
N ILE A 72 -4.90 -11.00 6.47
CA ILE A 72 -4.29 -10.07 7.45
C ILE A 72 -5.04 -8.74 7.47
N ASP A 73 -5.09 -8.12 8.67
CA ASP A 73 -5.86 -6.93 8.99
C ASP A 73 -7.38 -7.12 9.01
N SER A 74 -7.88 -8.34 8.86
CA SER A 74 -9.28 -8.65 9.18
C SER A 74 -9.54 -8.67 10.68
N LYS A 75 -10.75 -8.27 11.05
CA LYS A 75 -11.30 -8.41 12.39
C LYS A 75 -12.49 -9.35 12.35
N LEU A 76 -12.35 -10.47 13.06
CA LEU A 76 -13.37 -11.49 13.18
C LEU A 76 -14.50 -11.03 14.11
N PRO A 77 -15.74 -11.46 13.90
CA PRO A 77 -16.81 -11.26 14.88
C PRO A 77 -16.55 -12.08 16.14
N VAL A 78 -17.24 -11.76 17.22
CA VAL A 78 -17.28 -12.60 18.43
C VAL A 78 -18.24 -13.77 18.15
N ALA A 79 -17.70 -14.96 17.97
CA ALA A 79 -18.43 -16.19 17.68
C ALA A 79 -17.66 -17.40 18.22
N ASP A 80 -18.33 -18.56 18.36
CA ASP A 80 -17.71 -19.78 18.89
C ASP A 80 -16.46 -20.18 18.08
N TRP A 81 -16.53 -20.12 16.76
CA TRP A 81 -15.43 -20.46 15.87
C TRP A 81 -14.24 -19.48 15.94
N SER A 82 -14.43 -18.28 16.51
CA SER A 82 -13.39 -17.26 16.63
C SER A 82 -12.96 -17.00 18.08
N ALA A 83 -13.55 -17.67 19.07
CA ALA A 83 -13.32 -17.43 20.51
C ALA A 83 -11.84 -17.52 20.92
N PHE A 84 -11.05 -18.40 20.28
CA PHE A 84 -9.62 -18.53 20.54
C PHE A 84 -8.81 -17.25 20.20
N MET A 85 -9.41 -16.33 19.42
CA MET A 85 -8.79 -15.05 19.03
C MET A 85 -9.08 -13.90 20.02
N GLU A 86 -9.80 -14.14 21.12
CA GLU A 86 -10.17 -13.12 22.11
C GLU A 86 -8.94 -12.34 22.63
N LYS A 87 -7.87 -13.03 23.04
CA LYS A 87 -6.62 -12.42 23.51
C LYS A 87 -5.98 -11.48 22.49
N ARG A 88 -6.28 -11.66 21.21
CA ARG A 88 -5.83 -10.83 20.09
C ARG A 88 -6.87 -9.81 19.65
N LYS A 89 -7.94 -9.62 20.46
CA LYS A 89 -9.06 -8.73 20.13
C LYS A 89 -9.66 -9.05 18.76
N TYR A 90 -9.68 -10.33 18.42
CA TYR A 90 -10.21 -10.87 17.14
C TYR A 90 -9.52 -10.33 15.88
N LYS A 91 -8.31 -9.77 15.99
CA LYS A 91 -7.58 -9.23 14.84
C LYS A 91 -6.62 -10.26 14.25
N VAL A 92 -6.75 -10.51 12.95
CA VAL A 92 -5.83 -11.36 12.19
C VAL A 92 -4.64 -10.50 11.78
N LYS A 93 -3.44 -10.90 12.17
CA LYS A 93 -2.18 -10.20 11.88
C LYS A 93 -1.13 -11.18 11.44
N THR A 94 -0.16 -10.70 10.66
CA THR A 94 1.06 -11.46 10.42
C THR A 94 1.71 -11.80 11.75
N MET A 95 2.03 -13.08 11.95
CA MET A 95 2.71 -13.60 13.13
C MET A 95 4.05 -14.21 12.76
N LYS A 96 5.06 -13.92 13.56
CA LYS A 96 6.32 -14.63 13.54
C LYS A 96 6.45 -15.49 14.81
N LEU A 97 6.68 -16.77 14.64
CA LEU A 97 7.11 -17.65 15.72
C LEU A 97 8.64 -17.68 15.74
N GLY A 98 9.24 -16.77 16.52
CA GLY A 98 10.70 -16.60 16.59
C GLY A 98 11.46 -17.87 16.93
N LYS A 99 10.91 -18.72 17.83
CA LYS A 99 11.49 -20.02 18.19
C LYS A 99 11.71 -20.94 16.99
N PHE A 100 10.82 -20.88 15.99
CA PHE A 100 10.82 -21.77 14.83
C PHE A 100 11.20 -21.04 13.53
N ASN A 101 11.46 -19.75 13.60
CA ASN A 101 11.80 -18.90 12.46
C ASN A 101 10.78 -19.01 11.29
N VAL A 102 9.48 -19.08 11.61
CA VAL A 102 8.38 -19.17 10.63
C VAL A 102 7.43 -18.00 10.74
N VAL A 103 6.78 -17.66 9.64
CA VAL A 103 5.80 -16.58 9.55
C VAL A 103 4.43 -17.16 9.18
N SER A 104 3.37 -16.71 9.88
CA SER A 104 1.97 -16.96 9.54
C SER A 104 1.35 -15.66 9.03
N GLN A 105 0.82 -15.71 7.83
CA GLN A 105 0.21 -14.56 7.14
C GLN A 105 -1.26 -14.85 6.90
N GLY A 106 -2.12 -14.46 7.83
CA GLY A 106 -3.54 -14.79 7.81
C GLY A 106 -3.90 -15.89 8.80
N LEU A 107 -5.12 -16.39 8.66
CA LEU A 107 -5.67 -17.47 9.47
C LEU A 107 -6.47 -18.42 8.56
N ALA A 108 -6.21 -19.71 8.66
CA ALA A 108 -7.00 -20.76 8.02
C ALA A 108 -7.83 -21.50 9.07
N LEU A 109 -9.10 -21.71 8.81
CA LEU A 109 -9.97 -22.55 9.63
C LEU A 109 -10.62 -23.65 8.77
N PRO A 110 -10.75 -24.88 9.28
CA PRO A 110 -11.43 -25.95 8.57
C PRO A 110 -12.92 -25.68 8.49
N TYR A 111 -13.59 -26.21 7.48
CA TYR A 111 -15.05 -26.09 7.33
C TYR A 111 -15.82 -26.59 8.54
N SER A 112 -15.31 -27.61 9.22
CA SER A 112 -15.89 -28.15 10.44
C SER A 112 -15.97 -27.17 11.62
N ALA A 113 -15.24 -26.05 11.56
CA ALA A 113 -15.32 -25.01 12.57
C ALA A 113 -16.62 -24.19 12.49
N PHE A 114 -17.35 -24.27 11.38
CA PHE A 114 -18.52 -23.43 11.12
C PHE A 114 -19.80 -24.25 11.14
N SER A 115 -20.82 -23.72 11.85
CA SER A 115 -22.17 -24.31 11.92
C SER A 115 -23.08 -23.86 10.77
N ILE A 116 -22.52 -23.34 9.70
CA ILE A 116 -23.25 -22.85 8.51
C ILE A 116 -22.78 -23.57 7.25
N ASP A 117 -23.65 -23.69 6.27
CA ASP A 117 -23.28 -24.24 4.97
C ASP A 117 -22.31 -23.31 4.25
N LEU A 118 -21.16 -23.86 3.87
CA LEU A 118 -20.13 -23.18 3.10
C LEU A 118 -20.10 -23.72 1.66
N PRO A 119 -19.85 -22.86 0.66
CA PRO A 119 -19.75 -23.31 -0.72
C PRO A 119 -18.54 -24.23 -0.91
N ASN A 120 -18.71 -25.26 -1.76
CA ASN A 120 -17.62 -26.17 -2.14
C ASN A 120 -16.70 -25.59 -3.22
N GLU A 121 -17.00 -24.39 -3.72
CA GLU A 121 -16.20 -23.67 -4.69
C GLU A 121 -15.11 -22.88 -3.98
N ILE A 122 -13.91 -22.80 -4.57
CA ILE A 122 -12.82 -21.96 -4.06
C ILE A 122 -13.00 -20.51 -4.52
N ASN A 123 -12.39 -19.59 -3.77
CA ASN A 123 -12.39 -18.15 -4.06
C ASN A 123 -13.79 -17.49 -4.00
N VAL A 124 -14.69 -18.02 -3.20
CA VAL A 124 -15.98 -17.38 -2.90
C VAL A 124 -15.84 -16.46 -1.70
N ASP A 125 -16.23 -15.19 -1.86
CA ASP A 125 -16.19 -14.18 -0.79
C ASP A 125 -17.20 -14.51 0.32
N LEU A 126 -16.71 -14.64 1.53
CA LEU A 126 -17.48 -14.91 2.75
C LEU A 126 -17.48 -13.74 3.72
N THR A 127 -16.90 -12.58 3.35
CA THR A 127 -16.72 -11.42 4.21
C THR A 127 -18.01 -11.00 4.90
N ASP A 128 -19.05 -10.77 4.12
CA ASP A 128 -20.36 -10.35 4.64
C ASP A 128 -21.08 -11.49 5.35
N LYS A 129 -21.02 -12.72 4.82
CA LYS A 129 -21.64 -13.93 5.39
C LYS A 129 -21.11 -14.23 6.79
N LEU A 130 -19.79 -14.08 6.99
CA LEU A 130 -19.12 -14.29 8.26
C LEU A 130 -18.99 -13.00 9.11
N LYS A 131 -19.52 -11.87 8.65
CA LYS A 131 -19.47 -10.54 9.32
C LYS A 131 -18.05 -10.11 9.68
N VAL A 132 -17.10 -10.38 8.79
CA VAL A 132 -15.71 -9.97 8.95
C VAL A 132 -15.56 -8.50 8.55
N THR A 133 -14.79 -7.74 9.31
CA THR A 133 -14.57 -6.31 9.07
C THR A 133 -13.09 -5.99 8.93
N TYR A 134 -12.78 -4.84 8.34
CA TYR A 134 -11.40 -4.38 8.20
C TYR A 134 -10.93 -3.65 9.47
N SER A 135 -9.89 -4.16 10.12
CA SER A 135 -9.47 -3.69 11.44
C SER A 135 -8.94 -2.25 11.49
N VAL A 136 -8.44 -1.73 10.35
CA VAL A 136 -7.87 -0.37 10.26
C VAL A 136 -8.97 0.70 10.19
N GLU A 137 -10.14 0.39 9.65
CA GLU A 137 -11.26 1.35 9.58
C GLU A 137 -11.79 1.71 10.96
N GLU A 138 -11.93 0.75 11.86
CA GLU A 138 -12.38 1.01 13.23
C GLU A 138 -11.39 1.86 14.04
N ASP A 139 -10.09 1.67 13.86
CA ASP A 139 -9.08 2.47 14.55
C ASP A 139 -9.09 3.93 14.07
N ASN A 140 -9.44 4.16 12.80
CA ASN A 140 -9.60 5.51 12.25
C ASN A 140 -10.92 6.18 12.67
N VAL A 141 -12.00 5.43 12.82
CA VAL A 141 -13.30 5.93 13.28
C VAL A 141 -13.23 6.30 14.77
N ARG A 142 -12.56 5.51 15.60
CA ARG A 142 -12.39 5.79 17.05
C ARG A 142 -11.52 7.02 17.32
N LYS A 143 -10.56 7.35 16.44
CA LYS A 143 -9.75 8.58 16.56
C LYS A 143 -10.51 9.86 16.17
N ALA A 144 -11.70 9.73 15.62
CA ALA A 144 -12.57 10.84 15.22
C ALA A 144 -13.65 11.16 16.26
N ASP A 145 -13.47 10.76 17.52
CA ASP A 145 -14.45 11.04 18.57
C ASP A 145 -14.60 12.55 18.74
N SER A 146 -15.86 13.00 18.62
CA SER A 146 -16.25 14.41 18.62
C SER A 146 -15.77 15.19 19.86
N THR A 147 -15.55 14.49 20.96
CA THR A 147 -15.12 15.05 22.25
C THR A 147 -13.70 15.63 22.16
N ASP A 148 -12.79 15.03 21.38
CA ASP A 148 -11.41 15.50 21.27
C ASP A 148 -11.28 16.78 20.44
N LYS A 149 -12.16 16.98 19.45
CA LYS A 149 -12.14 18.21 18.61
C LYS A 149 -12.50 19.44 19.43
N TYR A 150 -13.48 19.33 20.30
CA TYR A 150 -13.90 20.43 21.17
C TYR A 150 -12.86 20.70 22.27
N LYS A 151 -12.28 19.66 22.86
CA LYS A 151 -11.17 19.80 23.83
C LYS A 151 -9.97 20.51 23.23
N ALA A 152 -9.56 20.13 22.01
CA ALA A 152 -8.44 20.78 21.30
C ALA A 152 -8.72 22.27 21.00
N MET A 153 -9.96 22.61 20.59
CA MET A 153 -10.40 23.99 20.40
C MET A 153 -10.35 24.78 21.72
N MET A 154 -10.86 24.22 22.81
CA MET A 154 -10.87 24.87 24.14
C MET A 154 -9.44 25.10 24.66
N GLN A 155 -8.53 24.17 24.45
CA GLN A 155 -7.12 24.33 24.87
C GLN A 155 -6.41 25.47 24.11
N ARG A 156 -6.68 25.66 22.81
CA ARG A 156 -6.08 26.72 22.00
C ARG A 156 -6.59 28.12 22.35
N LYS A 157 -7.84 28.23 22.68
CA LYS A 157 -8.53 29.50 22.96
C LYS A 157 -8.86 29.63 24.45
N LYS A 158 -7.95 29.23 25.35
CA LYS A 158 -8.15 29.19 26.82
C LYS A 158 -8.80 30.46 27.38
N LYS A 159 -8.39 31.65 26.92
CA LYS A 159 -8.93 32.93 27.39
C LYS A 159 -10.42 33.07 27.05
N LEU A 160 -10.83 32.69 25.82
CA LEU A 160 -12.23 32.77 25.36
C LEU A 160 -13.12 31.77 26.11
N PHE A 161 -12.62 30.54 26.30
CA PHE A 161 -13.39 29.47 26.96
C PHE A 161 -13.38 29.56 28.48
N ARG A 162 -12.67 30.51 29.09
CA ARG A 162 -12.79 30.87 30.51
C ARG A 162 -14.01 31.79 30.77
N ASN A 163 -14.59 32.39 29.72
CA ASN A 163 -15.76 33.25 29.87
C ASN A 163 -17.00 32.43 30.28
N PRO A 164 -17.72 32.79 31.35
CA PRO A 164 -18.88 32.04 31.86
C PRO A 164 -19.99 31.88 30.82
N ILE A 165 -20.21 32.89 29.99
CA ILE A 165 -21.23 32.83 28.91
C ILE A 165 -20.87 31.78 27.87
N VAL A 166 -19.60 31.74 27.46
CA VAL A 166 -19.10 30.75 26.52
C VAL A 166 -19.18 29.34 27.09
N GLN A 167 -18.88 29.16 28.36
CA GLN A 167 -19.03 27.88 29.07
C GLN A 167 -20.48 27.40 29.11
N ARG A 168 -21.43 28.34 29.30
CA ARG A 168 -22.87 28.04 29.29
C ARG A 168 -23.34 27.57 27.90
N ILE A 169 -22.86 28.24 26.83
CA ILE A 169 -23.14 27.85 25.45
C ILE A 169 -22.56 26.46 25.13
N MET A 170 -21.36 26.15 25.63
CA MET A 170 -20.69 24.87 25.39
C MET A 170 -21.35 23.67 26.08
N LYS A 171 -22.25 23.87 27.05
CA LYS A 171 -23.04 22.78 27.66
C LYS A 171 -24.00 22.13 26.66
N TYR A 172 -24.47 22.89 25.66
CA TYR A 172 -25.44 22.43 24.68
C TYR A 172 -24.74 21.95 23.40
N GLU A 173 -25.23 20.89 22.78
CA GLU A 173 -24.63 20.32 21.57
C GLU A 173 -24.64 21.33 20.41
N VAL A 174 -25.75 22.05 20.24
CA VAL A 174 -25.88 23.11 19.22
C VAL A 174 -24.86 24.22 19.47
N GLY A 175 -24.69 24.63 20.72
CA GLY A 175 -23.70 25.62 21.12
C GLY A 175 -22.27 25.19 20.81
N ARG A 176 -21.92 23.93 21.07
CA ARG A 176 -20.63 23.35 20.69
C ARG A 176 -20.41 23.37 19.17
N LYS A 177 -21.44 23.02 18.38
CA LYS A 177 -21.36 23.06 16.91
C LYS A 177 -21.15 24.50 16.39
N ILE A 178 -21.88 25.48 16.95
CA ILE A 178 -21.73 26.89 16.60
C ILE A 178 -20.34 27.41 16.97
N MET A 179 -19.87 27.16 18.20
CA MET A 179 -18.53 27.56 18.63
C MET A 179 -17.43 26.89 17.79
N PHE A 180 -17.63 25.65 17.38
CA PHE A 180 -16.69 24.96 16.50
C PHE A 180 -16.71 25.53 15.07
N PHE A 181 -17.86 25.97 14.58
CA PHE A 181 -17.96 26.64 13.27
C PHE A 181 -17.15 27.95 13.25
N PHE A 182 -17.23 28.77 14.31
CA PHE A 182 -16.56 30.05 14.37
C PHE A 182 -15.08 29.97 14.82
N PHE A 183 -14.78 29.08 15.76
CA PHE A 183 -13.48 28.99 16.42
C PHE A 183 -12.76 27.66 16.24
N GLY A 184 -13.42 26.69 15.61
CA GLY A 184 -12.80 25.45 15.17
C GLY A 184 -11.72 25.74 14.12
N ARG A 185 -10.69 24.92 14.06
CA ARG A 185 -9.69 25.01 13.02
C ARG A 185 -10.41 24.82 11.68
N LYS A 186 -10.47 25.82 10.82
CA LYS A 186 -10.65 25.55 9.40
C LYS A 186 -9.52 24.61 9.05
N LYS A 187 -9.82 23.39 8.54
CA LYS A 187 -8.80 22.54 7.93
C LYS A 187 -8.09 23.44 6.93
N ASP A 188 -6.84 23.76 7.18
CA ASP A 188 -6.05 24.43 6.16
C ASP A 188 -6.09 23.52 4.95
N LYS A 189 -6.68 23.99 3.87
CA LYS A 189 -6.74 23.26 2.60
C LYS A 189 -5.35 22.86 2.10
N LYS A 190 -4.30 23.52 2.60
CA LYS A 190 -2.90 23.22 2.31
C LYS A 190 -2.43 21.84 2.78
N ASN A 191 -2.99 21.28 3.85
CA ASN A 191 -2.55 19.99 4.41
C ASN A 191 -3.50 18.82 4.08
N SER A 192 -4.45 18.99 3.17
CA SER A 192 -5.28 17.89 2.70
C SER A 192 -4.57 17.21 1.51
N TRP A 193 -4.56 15.86 1.53
CA TRP A 193 -4.05 15.06 0.42
C TRP A 193 -4.63 15.56 -0.91
N PRO A 194 -3.78 15.80 -1.95
CA PRO A 194 -4.26 16.27 -3.23
C PRO A 194 -5.20 15.25 -3.87
N ALA A 195 -6.45 15.65 -4.16
CA ALA A 195 -7.50 14.74 -4.63
C ALA A 195 -7.18 14.05 -5.98
N TRP A 196 -6.25 14.63 -6.75
CA TRP A 196 -5.80 14.07 -8.03
C TRP A 196 -4.67 13.05 -7.91
N VAL A 197 -4.05 12.92 -6.73
CA VAL A 197 -2.95 11.98 -6.50
C VAL A 197 -3.50 10.66 -5.99
N LYS A 198 -3.28 9.58 -6.74
CA LYS A 198 -3.57 8.22 -6.27
C LYS A 198 -2.48 7.75 -5.29
N LYS A 199 -2.88 7.01 -4.28
CA LYS A 199 -1.96 6.36 -3.35
C LYS A 199 -1.18 5.24 -4.06
N THR A 200 -0.01 4.92 -3.54
CA THR A 200 0.98 4.02 -4.16
C THR A 200 0.85 2.56 -3.73
N ASP A 201 -0.31 2.14 -3.25
CA ASP A 201 -0.49 0.75 -2.81
C ASP A 201 -0.66 -0.18 -4.01
N GLU A 202 0.33 -1.05 -4.21
CA GLU A 202 0.21 -2.18 -5.13
C GLU A 202 -0.41 -3.36 -4.39
N GLU A 203 -1.31 -4.10 -5.06
CA GLU A 203 -1.92 -5.30 -4.50
C GLU A 203 -0.88 -6.42 -4.38
N ARG A 204 -1.05 -7.32 -3.43
CA ARG A 204 -0.19 -8.49 -3.30
C ARG A 204 -0.56 -9.54 -4.33
N VAL A 205 0.44 -10.19 -4.93
CA VAL A 205 0.25 -11.24 -5.93
C VAL A 205 -0.65 -12.38 -5.43
N GLN A 206 -0.58 -12.70 -4.14
CA GLN A 206 -1.40 -13.73 -3.50
C GLN A 206 -2.91 -13.41 -3.54
N ASN A 207 -3.27 -12.13 -3.66
CA ASN A 207 -4.66 -11.68 -3.79
C ASN A 207 -5.15 -11.70 -5.25
N MET A 208 -4.31 -12.15 -6.18
CA MET A 208 -4.58 -12.14 -7.61
C MET A 208 -4.38 -13.51 -8.26
N PRO A 209 -5.00 -14.59 -7.74
CA PRO A 209 -4.80 -15.96 -8.26
C PRO A 209 -5.19 -16.13 -9.73
N PHE A 210 -6.11 -15.30 -10.23
CA PHE A 210 -6.50 -15.27 -11.64
C PHE A 210 -5.33 -15.01 -12.60
N LEU A 211 -4.25 -14.38 -12.14
CA LEU A 211 -3.05 -14.17 -12.96
C LEU A 211 -2.41 -15.50 -13.39
N PHE A 212 -2.48 -16.51 -12.53
CA PHE A 212 -1.87 -17.83 -12.75
C PHE A 212 -2.81 -18.80 -13.46
N THR A 213 -4.11 -18.57 -13.41
CA THR A 213 -5.13 -19.38 -14.11
C THR A 213 -5.48 -18.81 -15.49
N ASN A 214 -4.95 -17.66 -15.87
CA ASN A 214 -5.18 -17.04 -17.17
C ASN A 214 -4.56 -17.91 -18.30
N PRO A 215 -5.34 -18.43 -19.26
CA PRO A 215 -4.82 -19.23 -20.36
C PRO A 215 -3.87 -18.47 -21.30
N ASN A 216 -3.90 -17.14 -21.27
CA ASN A 216 -2.99 -16.28 -22.02
C ASN A 216 -1.78 -15.78 -21.23
N ARG A 217 -1.54 -16.32 -20.02
CA ARG A 217 -0.44 -15.90 -19.13
C ARG A 217 0.91 -15.87 -19.84
N GLU A 218 1.23 -16.88 -20.62
CA GLU A 218 2.50 -17.01 -21.34
C GLU A 218 2.71 -15.97 -22.45
N LYS A 219 1.63 -15.34 -22.92
CA LYS A 219 1.69 -14.26 -23.93
C LYS A 219 1.83 -12.89 -23.30
N GLU A 220 1.55 -12.74 -22.02
CA GLU A 220 1.59 -11.47 -21.30
C GLU A 220 2.98 -11.23 -20.71
N LYS A 221 3.65 -10.20 -21.18
CA LYS A 221 4.96 -9.79 -20.68
C LYS A 221 4.82 -8.75 -19.58
N TRP A 222 5.67 -8.87 -18.57
CA TRP A 222 5.68 -8.00 -17.41
C TRP A 222 7.04 -7.33 -17.22
N MET A 223 7.03 -6.08 -16.80
CA MET A 223 8.22 -5.38 -16.33
C MET A 223 8.32 -5.57 -14.82
N ALA A 224 9.45 -6.08 -14.37
CA ALA A 224 9.77 -6.29 -12.96
C ALA A 224 10.73 -5.21 -12.48
N THR A 225 10.36 -4.48 -11.45
CA THR A 225 11.24 -3.54 -10.75
C THR A 225 11.49 -3.99 -9.32
N GLU A 226 12.66 -3.68 -8.78
CA GLU A 226 12.95 -3.99 -7.39
C GLU A 226 12.02 -3.21 -6.45
N LYS A 227 11.46 -3.93 -5.48
CA LYS A 227 10.72 -3.31 -4.38
C LYS A 227 11.71 -2.91 -3.29
N ILE A 228 11.94 -1.62 -3.14
CA ILE A 228 12.79 -1.06 -2.09
C ILE A 228 11.98 -0.95 -0.80
N ASP A 229 12.59 -1.36 0.32
CA ASP A 229 12.05 -1.19 1.67
C ASP A 229 12.45 0.18 2.22
N GLY A 230 11.48 1.06 2.31
CA GLY A 230 11.70 2.43 2.75
C GLY A 230 10.40 3.10 3.18
N THR A 231 10.23 4.34 2.82
CA THR A 231 9.02 5.13 3.05
C THR A 231 8.55 5.81 1.78
N SER A 232 7.29 5.59 1.41
CA SER A 232 6.72 6.14 0.19
C SER A 232 6.68 7.66 0.21
N THR A 233 7.29 8.27 -0.80
CA THR A 233 7.40 9.70 -1.00
C THR A 233 6.75 10.10 -2.32
N THR A 234 5.90 11.12 -2.29
CA THR A 234 5.22 11.63 -3.47
C THR A 234 5.44 13.11 -3.61
N PHE A 235 5.91 13.52 -4.78
CA PHE A 235 5.98 14.91 -5.20
C PHE A 235 4.96 15.14 -6.30
N THR A 236 4.16 16.20 -6.21
CA THR A 236 3.20 16.51 -7.27
C THR A 236 3.15 18.02 -7.52
N MET A 237 3.08 18.39 -8.79
CA MET A 237 2.98 19.76 -9.21
C MET A 237 1.77 19.97 -10.10
N LYS A 238 0.91 20.92 -9.74
CA LYS A 238 -0.31 21.27 -10.48
C LYS A 238 -0.13 22.60 -11.19
N TYR A 239 -0.46 22.60 -12.47
CA TYR A 239 -0.43 23.78 -13.31
C TYR A 239 -1.57 24.75 -12.99
N HIS A 240 -1.24 26.02 -13.00
CA HIS A 240 -2.20 27.13 -12.95
C HIS A 240 -1.91 28.19 -14.02
N LYS A 241 -2.91 28.59 -14.76
CA LYS A 241 -2.78 29.54 -15.88
C LYS A 241 -2.42 30.96 -15.42
N PHE A 242 -2.95 31.41 -14.28
CA PHE A 242 -2.87 32.80 -13.82
C PHE A 242 -2.21 32.99 -12.46
N LYS A 243 -1.69 31.93 -11.85
CA LYS A 243 -0.95 31.97 -10.59
C LYS A 243 0.21 30.99 -10.61
N LYS A 244 1.08 31.06 -9.60
CA LYS A 244 2.18 30.12 -9.40
C LYS A 244 1.64 28.70 -9.31
N ASN A 245 2.33 27.76 -9.96
CA ASN A 245 2.02 26.34 -9.85
C ASN A 245 2.07 25.87 -8.39
N GLU A 246 1.21 24.95 -8.03
CA GLU A 246 1.16 24.37 -6.68
C GLU A 246 2.06 23.14 -6.63
N PHE A 247 3.00 23.12 -5.68
CA PHE A 247 3.88 21.99 -5.40
C PHE A 247 3.56 21.39 -4.04
N TYR A 248 3.51 20.05 -3.96
CA TYR A 248 3.22 19.31 -2.75
C TYR A 248 4.24 18.21 -2.52
N ILE A 249 4.65 18.05 -1.25
CA ILE A 249 5.49 16.97 -0.75
C ILE A 249 4.62 16.12 0.16
N CYS A 250 4.52 14.82 -0.13
CA CYS A 250 3.64 13.93 0.61
C CYS A 250 4.38 12.65 1.03
N SER A 251 4.11 12.18 2.25
CA SER A 251 4.32 10.76 2.60
C SER A 251 3.14 9.95 2.08
N ARG A 252 2.99 8.70 2.51
CA ARG A 252 1.84 7.85 2.13
C ARG A 252 0.47 8.46 2.50
N ASN A 253 0.37 9.22 3.59
CA ASN A 253 -0.90 9.71 4.12
C ASN A 253 -0.89 11.20 4.54
N VAL A 254 0.25 11.84 4.55
CA VAL A 254 0.43 13.19 5.09
C VAL A 254 1.04 14.08 4.02
N VAL A 255 0.58 15.33 3.95
CA VAL A 255 1.15 16.39 3.14
C VAL A 255 2.00 17.28 4.04
N PHE A 256 3.22 17.57 3.63
CA PHE A 256 4.14 18.44 4.34
C PHE A 256 4.23 19.83 3.70
N ASP A 257 4.42 20.84 4.54
CA ASP A 257 4.92 22.14 4.09
C ASP A 257 6.45 22.07 3.98
N THR A 258 7.04 22.76 3.03
CA THR A 258 8.51 22.88 2.89
C THR A 258 9.18 23.44 4.15
N ALA A 259 8.42 24.13 5.00
CA ALA A 259 8.87 24.62 6.31
C ALA A 259 8.81 23.58 7.44
N ASP A 260 8.20 22.41 7.22
CA ASP A 260 8.06 21.37 8.24
C ASP A 260 9.40 20.65 8.45
N LYS A 261 10.06 20.95 9.58
CA LYS A 261 11.38 20.38 9.91
C LYS A 261 11.34 18.97 10.50
N LYS A 262 10.17 18.48 10.92
CA LYS A 262 9.99 17.17 11.58
C LYS A 262 8.86 16.36 10.94
N CYS A 263 9.06 15.05 10.87
CA CYS A 263 8.04 14.06 10.49
C CYS A 263 8.05 12.89 11.50
N PHE A 264 7.80 11.66 11.06
CA PHE A 264 7.95 10.46 11.91
C PHE A 264 9.41 10.13 12.23
N TYR A 265 10.35 10.62 11.43
CA TYR A 265 11.78 10.49 11.62
C TYR A 265 12.33 11.76 12.29
N ASP A 266 13.55 11.70 12.81
CA ASP A 266 14.20 12.83 13.48
C ASP A 266 14.34 14.07 12.58
N THR A 267 14.47 13.85 11.27
CA THR A 267 14.42 14.88 10.23
C THR A 267 13.23 14.67 9.29
N ASN A 268 12.82 15.69 8.56
CA ASN A 268 11.80 15.53 7.53
C ASN A 268 12.43 14.98 6.24
N VAL A 269 12.60 13.66 6.20
CA VAL A 269 13.23 12.94 5.07
C VAL A 269 12.55 13.21 3.73
N TYR A 270 11.26 13.55 3.71
CA TYR A 270 10.52 13.87 2.49
C TYR A 270 10.91 15.23 1.91
N CYS A 271 11.05 16.24 2.78
CA CYS A 271 11.54 17.57 2.39
C CYS A 271 13.04 17.52 2.07
N GLU A 272 13.82 16.76 2.81
CA GLU A 272 15.23 16.52 2.53
C GLU A 272 15.45 15.98 1.12
N MET A 273 14.65 14.98 0.68
CA MET A 273 14.74 14.45 -0.68
C MET A 273 14.32 15.48 -1.74
N ALA A 274 13.33 16.31 -1.43
CA ALA A 274 12.92 17.40 -2.33
C ALA A 274 14.04 18.39 -2.57
N GLU A 275 14.80 18.74 -1.52
CA GLU A 275 15.95 19.65 -1.57
C GLU A 275 17.17 18.97 -2.21
N LYS A 276 17.54 17.76 -1.76
CA LYS A 276 18.71 17.01 -2.24
C LYS A 276 18.72 16.80 -3.75
N TYR A 277 17.57 16.53 -4.32
CA TYR A 277 17.41 16.26 -5.76
C TYR A 277 16.85 17.45 -6.54
N ASP A 278 16.71 18.62 -5.93
CA ASP A 278 16.14 19.84 -6.53
C ASP A 278 14.80 19.59 -7.24
N ILE A 279 13.96 18.78 -6.59
CA ILE A 279 12.72 18.23 -7.20
C ILE A 279 11.75 19.33 -7.62
N GLN A 280 11.63 20.40 -6.83
CA GLN A 280 10.63 21.44 -7.14
C GLN A 280 10.93 22.17 -8.44
N ASP A 281 12.18 22.50 -8.72
CA ASP A 281 12.57 23.22 -9.93
C ASP A 281 12.58 22.26 -11.13
N LYS A 282 13.12 21.05 -10.97
CA LYS A 282 13.04 20.01 -11.99
C LYS A 282 11.60 19.69 -12.40
N MET A 283 10.67 19.62 -11.45
CA MET A 283 9.25 19.42 -11.77
C MET A 283 8.59 20.60 -12.48
N LYS A 284 9.06 21.82 -12.32
CA LYS A 284 8.59 22.96 -13.14
C LYS A 284 8.96 22.74 -14.63
N ASP A 285 10.20 22.34 -14.86
CA ASP A 285 10.70 22.09 -16.20
C ASP A 285 10.03 20.89 -16.86
N MET A 286 9.88 19.79 -16.10
CA MET A 286 9.12 18.60 -16.55
C MET A 286 7.67 18.95 -16.88
N LEU A 287 7.00 19.74 -16.03
CA LEU A 287 5.62 20.15 -16.29
C LEU A 287 5.52 21.02 -17.55
N SER A 288 6.48 21.93 -17.76
CA SER A 288 6.58 22.75 -18.95
C SER A 288 6.81 21.90 -20.18
N TYR A 289 7.74 20.95 -20.14
CA TYR A 289 8.00 19.97 -21.20
C TYR A 289 6.73 19.21 -21.58
N TRP A 290 6.04 18.60 -20.62
CA TRP A 290 4.83 17.83 -20.90
C TRP A 290 3.67 18.69 -21.41
N ARG A 291 3.59 19.95 -21.00
CA ARG A 291 2.59 20.90 -21.52
C ARG A 291 2.89 21.38 -22.93
N MET A 292 4.15 21.42 -23.32
CA MET A 292 4.53 21.68 -24.74
C MET A 292 4.07 20.53 -25.64
N GLN A 293 4.21 19.29 -25.18
CA GLN A 293 3.77 18.10 -25.93
C GLN A 293 2.23 17.93 -25.89
N TYR A 294 1.62 18.20 -24.73
CA TYR A 294 0.19 18.04 -24.45
C TYR A 294 -0.34 19.24 -23.67
N PRO A 295 -0.89 20.27 -24.36
CA PRO A 295 -1.31 21.52 -23.71
C PRO A 295 -2.40 21.37 -22.64
N ASP A 296 -3.13 20.28 -22.64
CA ASP A 296 -4.20 19.96 -21.67
C ASP A 296 -3.71 19.27 -20.38
N VAL A 297 -2.41 19.03 -20.24
CA VAL A 297 -1.82 18.52 -18.98
C VAL A 297 -2.11 19.49 -17.83
N LYS A 298 -2.62 18.96 -16.73
CA LYS A 298 -3.03 19.70 -15.53
C LYS A 298 -2.06 19.54 -14.37
N TYR A 299 -1.43 18.40 -14.25
CA TYR A 299 -0.46 18.12 -13.19
C TYR A 299 0.50 17.01 -13.63
N ILE A 300 1.63 16.93 -12.93
CA ILE A 300 2.52 15.78 -12.97
C ILE A 300 2.75 15.29 -11.54
N THR A 301 3.01 13.99 -11.39
CA THR A 301 3.29 13.38 -10.10
C THR A 301 4.47 12.43 -10.23
N LEU A 302 5.46 12.60 -9.36
CA LEU A 302 6.62 11.74 -9.18
C LEU A 302 6.45 11.00 -7.85
N GLN A 303 6.42 9.67 -7.90
CA GLN A 303 6.32 8.82 -6.72
C GLN A 303 7.53 7.91 -6.65
N GLY A 304 8.06 7.74 -5.46
CA GLY A 304 9.23 6.93 -5.22
C GLY A 304 9.34 6.47 -3.76
N GLU A 305 10.42 5.78 -3.48
CA GLU A 305 10.75 5.31 -2.15
C GLU A 305 11.94 6.12 -1.62
N THR A 306 11.79 6.67 -0.42
CA THR A 306 12.92 7.23 0.34
C THR A 306 13.45 6.14 1.25
N TYR A 307 14.74 5.85 1.20
CA TYR A 307 15.36 4.73 1.88
C TYR A 307 16.78 5.10 2.36
N GLY A 308 17.40 4.22 3.13
CA GLY A 308 18.74 4.40 3.65
C GLY A 308 18.78 4.45 5.17
N LYS A 309 19.69 5.26 5.71
CA LYS A 309 19.98 5.34 7.15
C LYS A 309 18.72 5.61 7.96
N ASP A 310 18.51 4.81 9.02
CA ASP A 310 17.41 4.97 10.00
C ASP A 310 15.99 5.00 9.40
N ILE A 311 15.83 4.62 8.10
CA ILE A 311 14.54 4.41 7.48
C ILE A 311 14.28 2.90 7.45
N GLN A 312 13.18 2.48 8.09
CA GLN A 312 12.87 1.09 8.34
C GLN A 312 14.05 0.35 9.04
N LYS A 313 14.14 -0.97 8.92
CA LYS A 313 15.19 -1.76 9.56
C LYS A 313 16.37 -2.08 8.63
N ARG A 314 16.33 -1.60 7.39
CA ARG A 314 17.37 -1.85 6.39
C ARG A 314 17.93 -0.55 5.83
N SER A 315 19.21 -0.29 6.12
CA SER A 315 19.90 0.90 5.62
C SER A 315 20.48 0.76 4.21
N TYR A 316 20.47 -0.42 3.60
CA TYR A 316 21.15 -0.70 2.31
C TYR A 316 22.65 -0.35 2.33
N GLY A 317 23.30 -0.49 3.48
CA GLY A 317 24.70 -0.09 3.65
C GLY A 317 24.96 1.42 3.52
N LEU A 318 23.91 2.23 3.52
CA LEU A 318 23.98 3.68 3.32
C LEU A 318 24.08 4.43 4.66
N ASN A 319 24.88 5.48 4.67
CA ASN A 319 25.01 6.42 5.78
C ASN A 319 24.17 7.70 5.56
N GLU A 320 23.40 7.74 4.48
CA GLU A 320 22.58 8.87 4.06
C GLU A 320 21.20 8.40 3.59
N HIS A 321 20.27 9.34 3.43
CA HIS A 321 19.00 9.09 2.79
C HIS A 321 19.12 9.21 1.28
N ARG A 322 18.43 8.32 0.55
CA ARG A 322 18.29 8.34 -0.92
C ARG A 322 16.84 8.23 -1.32
N PHE A 323 16.55 8.68 -2.52
CA PHE A 323 15.26 8.57 -3.17
C PHE A 323 15.41 7.77 -4.47
N ALA A 324 14.44 6.90 -4.77
CA ALA A 324 14.35 6.23 -6.06
C ALA A 324 12.91 6.25 -6.57
N ALA A 325 12.71 6.79 -7.76
CA ALA A 325 11.40 6.91 -8.38
C ALA A 325 10.88 5.56 -8.89
N PHE A 326 9.59 5.29 -8.69
CA PHE A 326 8.93 4.10 -9.24
C PHE A 326 7.68 4.41 -10.06
N ASN A 327 7.15 5.63 -10.02
CA ASN A 327 6.07 6.12 -10.87
C ASN A 327 6.33 7.56 -11.32
N PHE A 328 6.09 7.82 -12.61
CA PHE A 328 5.88 9.16 -13.13
C PHE A 328 4.52 9.21 -13.84
N ILE A 329 3.66 10.12 -13.38
CA ILE A 329 2.26 10.21 -13.80
C ILE A 329 2.01 11.58 -14.42
N ILE A 330 1.41 11.62 -15.59
CA ILE A 330 1.00 12.80 -16.32
C ILE A 330 -0.52 12.87 -16.20
N GLY A 331 -1.03 13.92 -15.56
CA GLY A 331 -2.45 14.07 -15.27
C GLY A 331 -3.15 15.08 -16.17
N PHE A 332 -4.26 14.67 -16.71
CA PHE A 332 -5.20 15.46 -17.51
C PHE A 332 -6.46 15.80 -16.69
N LYS A 333 -7.50 16.31 -17.34
CA LYS A 333 -8.73 16.66 -16.62
C LYS A 333 -9.47 15.42 -16.08
N ASN A 334 -9.60 14.39 -16.89
CA ASN A 334 -10.41 13.20 -16.59
C ASN A 334 -9.61 11.88 -16.64
N GLU A 335 -8.36 11.94 -17.04
CA GLU A 335 -7.49 10.77 -17.15
C GLU A 335 -6.09 11.06 -16.63
N GLN A 336 -5.33 10.01 -16.41
CA GLN A 336 -3.91 10.09 -16.11
C GLN A 336 -3.18 8.99 -16.89
N LYS A 337 -1.95 9.30 -17.33
CA LYS A 337 -1.06 8.36 -17.99
C LYS A 337 0.16 8.14 -17.11
N ARG A 338 0.54 6.90 -16.90
CA ARG A 338 1.75 6.53 -16.19
C ARG A 338 2.79 6.07 -17.19
N LEU A 339 4.01 6.58 -17.10
CA LEU A 339 5.13 6.05 -17.86
C LEU A 339 5.45 4.63 -17.37
N ASN A 340 5.76 3.74 -18.30
CA ASN A 340 6.29 2.43 -17.90
C ASN A 340 7.71 2.58 -17.32
N PRO A 341 8.25 1.59 -16.59
CA PRO A 341 9.55 1.70 -15.93
C PRO A 341 10.69 2.14 -16.86
N VAL A 342 10.76 1.61 -18.08
CA VAL A 342 11.82 1.96 -19.05
C VAL A 342 11.68 3.41 -19.54
N GLN A 343 10.45 3.83 -19.86
CA GLN A 343 10.17 5.21 -20.28
C GLN A 343 10.46 6.20 -19.15
N MET A 344 10.05 5.85 -17.92
CA MET A 344 10.29 6.67 -16.74
C MET A 344 11.80 6.84 -16.49
N THR A 345 12.57 5.76 -16.49
CA THR A 345 14.01 5.81 -16.26
C THR A 345 14.69 6.71 -17.30
N LYS A 346 14.43 6.49 -18.59
CA LYS A 346 15.01 7.34 -19.66
C LYS A 346 14.61 8.81 -19.53
N PHE A 347 13.38 9.10 -19.09
CA PHE A 347 12.93 10.48 -18.91
C PHE A 347 13.57 11.13 -17.69
N LEU A 348 13.66 10.42 -16.55
CA LEU A 348 14.20 10.95 -15.31
C LEU A 348 15.74 11.04 -15.29
N GLU A 349 16.43 10.24 -16.11
CA GLU A 349 17.87 10.37 -16.36
C GLU A 349 18.24 11.76 -16.88
N LEU A 350 17.37 12.40 -17.69
CA LEU A 350 17.59 13.77 -18.18
C LEU A 350 17.60 14.82 -17.06
N TYR A 351 17.09 14.46 -15.90
CA TYR A 351 16.96 15.31 -14.73
C TYR A 351 17.78 14.79 -13.53
N ASP A 352 18.67 13.84 -13.73
CA ASP A 352 19.47 13.24 -12.63
C ASP A 352 18.61 12.81 -11.42
N ILE A 353 17.45 12.16 -11.68
CA ILE A 353 16.59 11.60 -10.65
C ILE A 353 16.68 10.07 -10.70
N PRO A 354 17.17 9.43 -9.63
CA PRO A 354 17.32 7.98 -9.59
C PRO A 354 15.97 7.26 -9.65
N CYS A 355 15.94 6.13 -10.35
CA CYS A 355 14.80 5.22 -10.41
C CYS A 355 15.09 3.91 -9.68
N VAL A 356 14.03 3.22 -9.26
CA VAL A 356 14.15 1.86 -8.75
C VAL A 356 14.76 0.95 -9.83
N PRO A 357 15.63 0.00 -9.45
CA PRO A 357 16.26 -0.89 -10.42
C PRO A 357 15.23 -1.70 -11.21
N ILE A 358 15.41 -1.76 -12.53
CA ILE A 358 14.66 -2.67 -13.40
C ILE A 358 15.36 -4.03 -13.34
N VAL A 359 14.63 -5.05 -12.89
CA VAL A 359 15.17 -6.43 -12.76
C VAL A 359 14.93 -7.22 -14.03
N ASP A 360 13.77 -7.06 -14.67
CA ASP A 360 13.43 -7.69 -15.94
C ASP A 360 12.44 -6.82 -16.69
N THR A 361 12.60 -6.73 -18.00
CA THR A 361 11.70 -5.95 -18.87
C THR A 361 10.66 -6.79 -19.58
N ALA A 362 10.75 -8.12 -19.56
CA ALA A 362 9.90 -9.02 -20.34
C ALA A 362 9.58 -10.33 -19.61
N LEU A 363 9.51 -10.30 -18.27
CA LEU A 363 9.22 -11.47 -17.46
C LEU A 363 7.88 -12.08 -17.84
N ILE A 364 7.86 -13.41 -18.01
CA ILE A 364 6.64 -14.20 -18.16
C ILE A 364 6.27 -14.73 -16.79
N LEU A 365 5.01 -14.59 -16.37
CA LEU A 365 4.58 -15.11 -15.08
C LEU A 365 4.69 -16.64 -15.04
N PRO A 366 5.21 -17.20 -13.93
CA PRO A 366 5.29 -18.63 -13.75
C PRO A 366 3.88 -19.27 -13.61
N GLU A 367 3.80 -20.57 -13.45
CA GLU A 367 2.54 -21.28 -13.33
C GLU A 367 1.81 -21.05 -12.01
N THR A 368 2.58 -20.78 -10.96
CA THR A 368 2.01 -20.68 -9.62
C THR A 368 2.46 -19.41 -8.91
N CYS A 369 1.64 -18.97 -7.94
CA CYS A 369 1.97 -17.88 -7.05
C CYS A 369 3.24 -18.18 -6.21
N ASP A 370 3.43 -19.42 -5.78
CA ASP A 370 4.61 -19.82 -5.00
C ASP A 370 5.91 -19.67 -5.80
N GLU A 371 5.89 -19.98 -7.10
CA GLU A 371 7.03 -19.74 -7.98
C GLU A 371 7.28 -18.26 -8.20
N MET A 372 6.22 -17.45 -8.33
CA MET A 372 6.36 -16.00 -8.42
C MET A 372 7.01 -15.40 -7.16
N LEU A 373 6.66 -15.91 -5.99
CA LEU A 373 7.28 -15.47 -4.73
C LEU A 373 8.76 -15.87 -4.64
N LYS A 374 9.15 -17.04 -5.18
CA LYS A 374 10.56 -17.43 -5.30
C LYS A 374 11.33 -16.52 -6.25
N ILE A 375 10.74 -16.17 -7.41
CA ILE A 375 11.32 -15.22 -8.37
C ILE A 375 11.47 -13.84 -7.74
N ALA A 376 10.52 -13.44 -6.89
CA ALA A 376 10.56 -12.15 -6.20
C ALA A 376 11.75 -12.04 -5.22
N GLY A 377 12.19 -13.15 -4.64
CA GLY A 377 13.44 -13.23 -3.87
C GLY A 377 14.69 -13.00 -4.73
N GLY A 378 15.83 -12.88 -4.09
CA GLY A 378 17.13 -12.74 -4.75
C GLY A 378 17.93 -11.52 -4.30
N PRO A 379 19.07 -11.24 -4.93
CA PRO A 379 19.92 -10.13 -4.56
C PRO A 379 19.31 -8.78 -4.97
N SER A 380 19.47 -7.78 -4.11
CA SER A 380 19.16 -6.38 -4.41
C SER A 380 20.21 -5.83 -5.37
N ALA A 381 19.77 -5.08 -6.37
CA ALA A 381 20.67 -4.37 -7.27
C ALA A 381 21.35 -3.15 -6.59
N ILE A 382 20.93 -2.79 -5.37
CA ILE A 382 21.45 -1.63 -4.64
C ILE A 382 22.71 -2.03 -3.84
N ASP A 383 22.68 -3.17 -3.15
CA ASP A 383 23.72 -3.57 -2.20
C ASP A 383 24.13 -5.06 -2.31
N GLY A 384 23.52 -5.83 -3.21
CA GLY A 384 23.79 -7.26 -3.39
C GLY A 384 23.18 -8.17 -2.33
N GLU A 385 22.63 -7.61 -1.25
CA GLU A 385 21.95 -8.36 -0.19
C GLU A 385 20.54 -8.81 -0.66
N MET A 386 19.81 -9.51 0.20
CA MET A 386 18.43 -9.96 -0.10
C MET A 386 17.50 -8.78 -0.36
N ARG A 387 16.84 -8.72 -1.54
CA ARG A 387 15.82 -7.72 -1.84
C ARG A 387 14.48 -8.04 -1.17
N GLU A 388 13.66 -7.02 -0.91
CA GLU A 388 12.32 -7.19 -0.33
C GLU A 388 11.37 -7.96 -1.26
N GLY A 389 11.49 -7.73 -2.55
CA GLY A 389 10.64 -8.35 -3.56
C GLY A 389 10.66 -7.61 -4.89
N LEU A 390 9.62 -7.83 -5.67
CA LEU A 390 9.42 -7.20 -6.97
C LEU A 390 8.07 -6.48 -7.04
N VAL A 391 8.03 -5.39 -7.80
CA VAL A 391 6.80 -4.78 -8.30
C VAL A 391 6.69 -5.07 -9.78
N MET A 392 5.58 -5.71 -10.14
CA MET A 392 5.30 -6.16 -11.50
C MET A 392 4.31 -5.21 -12.17
N ARG A 393 4.57 -4.85 -13.43
CA ARG A 393 3.67 -4.05 -14.26
C ARG A 393 3.52 -4.67 -15.62
N SER A 394 2.27 -4.87 -16.07
CA SER A 394 2.01 -5.33 -17.45
C SER A 394 2.48 -4.28 -18.45
N TYR A 395 2.82 -4.71 -19.67
CA TYR A 395 3.25 -3.81 -20.74
C TYR A 395 2.19 -2.75 -21.08
N GLY A 396 0.91 -3.10 -20.99
CA GLY A 396 -0.20 -2.14 -21.16
C GLY A 396 -0.34 -1.16 -20.00
N GLY A 397 0.33 -1.39 -18.87
CA GLY A 397 0.25 -0.54 -17.68
C GLY A 397 -1.06 -0.66 -16.90
N GLU A 398 -1.96 -1.55 -17.31
CA GLU A 398 -3.29 -1.73 -16.72
C GLU A 398 -3.25 -2.51 -15.42
N LYS A 399 -2.40 -3.53 -15.37
CA LYS A 399 -2.25 -4.42 -14.23
C LYS A 399 -0.93 -4.18 -13.52
N SER A 400 -0.96 -4.17 -12.20
CA SER A 400 0.24 -4.13 -11.38
C SER A 400 0.03 -4.88 -10.07
N PHE A 401 1.09 -5.45 -9.53
CA PHE A 401 1.08 -6.12 -8.24
C PHE A 401 2.49 -6.12 -7.62
N LYS A 402 2.55 -6.41 -6.32
CA LYS A 402 3.81 -6.67 -5.63
C LYS A 402 3.90 -8.14 -5.22
N ALA A 403 5.07 -8.72 -5.40
CA ALA A 403 5.47 -10.01 -4.87
C ALA A 403 6.59 -9.79 -3.83
N VAL A 404 6.34 -10.16 -2.58
CA VAL A 404 7.27 -9.92 -1.45
C VAL A 404 7.84 -11.24 -0.98
N ASP A 405 9.17 -11.29 -0.83
CA ASP A 405 9.85 -12.49 -0.34
C ASP A 405 9.55 -12.71 1.16
N SER A 406 9.05 -13.89 1.49
CA SER A 406 8.76 -14.26 2.88
C SER A 406 10.02 -14.31 3.75
N ASN A 407 11.17 -14.68 3.19
CA ASN A 407 12.43 -14.72 3.91
C ASN A 407 12.91 -13.30 4.28
N TYR A 408 12.67 -12.34 3.38
CA TYR A 408 12.94 -10.94 3.68
C TYR A 408 12.11 -10.44 4.88
N LEU A 409 10.81 -10.75 4.90
CA LEU A 409 9.94 -10.39 6.03
C LEU A 409 10.41 -11.02 7.34
N ILE A 410 10.93 -12.27 7.27
CA ILE A 410 11.51 -12.94 8.43
C ILE A 410 12.78 -12.22 8.91
N LYS A 411 13.65 -11.80 8.02
CA LYS A 411 14.95 -11.18 8.36
C LYS A 411 14.80 -9.76 8.89
N TYR A 412 13.99 -8.93 8.24
CA TYR A 412 13.97 -7.48 8.45
C TYR A 412 12.71 -6.94 9.13
N HIS A 413 11.55 -7.58 9.00
CA HIS A 413 10.29 -7.12 9.62
C HIS A 413 9.95 -7.92 10.88
N GLN A 414 10.85 -7.88 11.85
CA GLN A 414 10.66 -8.53 13.16
C GLN A 414 9.74 -7.71 14.07
#